data_7a89f3c33846dc9cf76d7bde439f0bc9
#
_entry.id   7a89f3c33846dc9cf76d7bde439f0bc9
#
_cell.length_a   1.000
_cell.length_b   1.000
_cell.length_c   1.000
_cell.angle_alpha   90.00
_cell.angle_beta   90.00
_cell.angle_gamma   90.00
#
_symmetry.space_group_name_H-M   'P 1'
#
loop_
_entity.id
_entity.type
_entity.pdbx_description
1 polymer ?
#
loop_
_entity_poly.entity_id
_entity_poly.type
_entity_poly.pdbx_seq_one_letter_code
_entity_poly.pdbx_strand_id
1 'polypeptide(L)'
;LEVGCGNASLLPCMLDSAIKGSYTGVDAAEVILSDAVKKRANAELTISLKGGAGIEAFHSDQQFDLIASVYGLEYSPLDQSLPLLKDLLAPSGQLNLLMHHSGSVITEMSVKALGEFDFAVMEKVIAYLNQIDTEIVKNKGDLAALQHSAKAQAARESVNEFVSQVMNQEPADRNPILVDFSRAVLTYFKKLKQPKNERLDYISGILVDFHSSKERFRQMVDVARSDQEIQEFKQ
;
A
#
# COMPACT_ATOMS: atom_id res chain seq x y z
N LEU A 1 -0.93 22.13 -8.83
CA LEU A 1 -1.20 20.76 -9.26
C LEU A 1 -0.40 19.79 -8.40
N GLU A 2 -1.02 18.73 -7.89
CA GLU A 2 -0.35 17.59 -7.24
C GLU A 2 -0.50 16.36 -8.14
N VAL A 3 0.63 15.75 -8.54
CA VAL A 3 0.68 14.55 -9.38
C VAL A 3 0.94 13.33 -8.51
N GLY A 4 0.13 12.28 -8.68
CA GLY A 4 0.12 11.13 -7.78
C GLY A 4 -0.39 11.52 -6.40
N CYS A 5 -1.50 12.27 -6.36
CA CYS A 5 -1.98 12.87 -5.12
C CYS A 5 -2.51 11.87 -4.10
N GLY A 6 -2.77 10.61 -4.49
CA GLY A 6 -3.44 9.63 -3.63
C GLY A 6 -4.75 10.21 -3.09
N ASN A 7 -4.92 10.17 -1.79
CA ASN A 7 -6.06 10.82 -1.12
C ASN A 7 -5.81 12.30 -0.79
N ALA A 8 -5.08 13.02 -1.66
CA ALA A 8 -4.69 14.42 -1.55
C ALA A 8 -3.82 14.70 -0.31
N SER A 9 -2.65 14.08 -0.27
CA SER A 9 -1.77 14.07 0.90
C SER A 9 -1.21 15.45 1.27
N LEU A 10 -1.00 16.35 0.32
CA LEU A 10 -0.54 17.71 0.57
C LEU A 10 -1.66 18.69 0.97
N LEU A 11 -2.90 18.38 0.63
CA LEU A 11 -4.05 19.25 0.87
C LEU A 11 -4.23 19.65 2.36
N PRO A 12 -4.08 18.74 3.36
CA PRO A 12 -4.12 19.13 4.77
C PRO A 12 -3.11 20.22 5.13
N CYS A 13 -1.88 20.13 4.63
CA CYS A 13 -0.83 21.12 4.88
C CYS A 13 -1.16 22.47 4.23
N MET A 14 -1.75 22.47 3.03
CA MET A 14 -2.19 23.70 2.36
C MET A 14 -3.31 24.40 3.15
N LEU A 15 -4.27 23.63 3.65
CA LEU A 15 -5.36 24.17 4.50
C LEU A 15 -4.83 24.72 5.83
N ASP A 16 -3.84 24.08 6.46
CA ASP A 16 -3.20 24.57 7.68
C ASP A 16 -2.41 25.86 7.45
N SER A 17 -1.82 26.02 6.27
CA SER A 17 -1.03 27.18 5.88
C SER A 17 -1.89 28.32 5.34
N ALA A 18 -3.23 28.21 5.37
CA ALA A 18 -4.18 29.20 4.85
C ALA A 18 -3.88 29.66 3.41
N ILE A 19 -3.42 28.72 2.57
CA ILE A 19 -3.12 28.99 1.15
C ILE A 19 -4.44 29.27 0.42
N LYS A 20 -4.44 30.31 -0.41
CA LYS A 20 -5.57 30.71 -1.26
C LYS A 20 -5.31 30.37 -2.71
N GLY A 21 -6.37 30.12 -3.47
CA GLY A 21 -6.30 29.84 -4.91
C GLY A 21 -6.95 28.52 -5.29
N SER A 22 -6.27 27.73 -6.12
CA SER A 22 -6.79 26.44 -6.57
C SER A 22 -5.82 25.30 -6.28
N TYR A 23 -6.37 24.16 -5.90
CA TYR A 23 -5.66 22.88 -5.80
C TYR A 23 -6.28 21.90 -6.77
N THR A 24 -5.45 21.30 -7.61
CA THR A 24 -5.84 20.20 -8.49
C THR A 24 -5.00 18.98 -8.15
N GLY A 25 -5.63 17.87 -7.77
CA GLY A 25 -4.97 16.59 -7.53
C GLY A 25 -5.30 15.60 -8.64
N VAL A 26 -4.29 14.93 -9.19
CA VAL A 26 -4.41 13.89 -10.23
C VAL A 26 -3.79 12.60 -9.72
N ASP A 27 -4.51 11.48 -9.88
CA ASP A 27 -4.01 10.15 -9.52
C ASP A 27 -4.57 9.07 -10.45
N ALA A 28 -3.76 8.07 -10.75
CA ALA A 28 -4.19 6.90 -11.53
C ALA A 28 -5.21 6.04 -10.76
N ALA A 29 -5.18 6.07 -9.43
CA ALA A 29 -6.17 5.43 -8.58
C ALA A 29 -7.38 6.36 -8.33
N GLU A 30 -8.48 5.77 -7.85
CA GLU A 30 -9.61 6.55 -7.35
C GLU A 30 -9.20 7.41 -6.16
N VAL A 31 -9.54 8.70 -6.21
CA VAL A 31 -9.22 9.66 -5.14
C VAL A 31 -10.39 9.84 -4.20
N ILE A 32 -10.19 9.51 -2.93
CA ILE A 32 -11.23 9.62 -1.90
C ILE A 32 -10.75 10.56 -0.80
N LEU A 33 -11.33 11.76 -0.72
CA LEU A 33 -11.06 12.67 0.40
C LEU A 33 -11.64 12.12 1.71
N SER A 34 -10.83 12.18 2.76
CA SER A 34 -11.33 11.92 4.12
C SER A 34 -12.35 12.98 4.54
N ASP A 35 -13.30 12.59 5.39
CA ASP A 35 -14.30 13.54 5.92
C ASP A 35 -13.66 14.66 6.75
N ALA A 36 -12.52 14.40 7.37
CA ALA A 36 -11.76 15.40 8.09
C ALA A 36 -11.24 16.50 7.15
N VAL A 37 -10.77 16.15 5.97
CA VAL A 37 -10.32 17.13 4.95
C VAL A 37 -11.51 17.88 4.35
N LYS A 38 -12.59 17.18 4.01
CA LYS A 38 -13.83 17.80 3.47
C LYS A 38 -14.38 18.88 4.42
N LYS A 39 -14.38 18.63 5.72
CA LYS A 39 -14.87 19.58 6.75
C LYS A 39 -13.97 20.83 6.89
N ARG A 40 -12.71 20.74 6.49
CA ARG A 40 -11.74 21.84 6.56
C ARG A 40 -11.67 22.68 5.29
N ALA A 41 -12.26 22.20 4.18
CA ALA A 41 -12.35 22.96 2.94
C ALA A 41 -13.02 24.31 3.20
N ASN A 42 -12.42 25.39 2.69
CA ASN A 42 -12.91 26.76 2.84
C ASN A 42 -13.14 27.38 1.46
N ALA A 43 -13.80 28.51 1.42
CA ALA A 43 -14.14 29.20 0.18
C ALA A 43 -12.91 29.85 -0.51
N GLU A 44 -11.75 29.93 0.15
CA GLU A 44 -10.55 30.58 -0.39
C GLU A 44 -9.67 29.62 -1.21
N LEU A 45 -9.86 28.28 -1.05
CA LEU A 45 -9.16 27.26 -1.80
C LEU A 45 -10.15 26.38 -2.60
N THR A 46 -10.17 26.55 -3.92
CA THR A 46 -10.95 25.71 -4.82
C THR A 46 -10.24 24.36 -5.00
N ILE A 47 -10.93 23.24 -4.74
CA ILE A 47 -10.36 21.90 -4.80
C ILE A 47 -10.96 21.13 -5.98
N SER A 48 -10.11 20.61 -6.86
CA SER A 48 -10.47 19.73 -7.99
C SER A 48 -9.67 18.44 -7.89
N LEU A 49 -10.34 17.29 -8.00
CA LEU A 49 -9.72 15.97 -7.94
C LEU A 49 -10.05 15.17 -9.18
N LYS A 50 -9.05 14.53 -9.75
CA LYS A 50 -9.11 13.73 -10.96
C LYS A 50 -8.48 12.38 -10.64
N GLY A 51 -9.29 11.41 -10.24
CA GLY A 51 -8.88 10.02 -10.02
C GLY A 51 -9.19 9.13 -11.22
N GLY A 52 -8.57 7.94 -11.26
CA GLY A 52 -8.82 6.91 -12.28
C GLY A 52 -8.08 7.12 -13.59
N ALA A 53 -7.15 8.08 -13.67
CA ALA A 53 -6.31 8.30 -14.85
C ALA A 53 -4.94 8.86 -14.46
N GLY A 54 -3.88 8.39 -15.11
CA GLY A 54 -2.53 8.91 -14.93
C GLY A 54 -2.37 10.34 -15.43
N ILE A 55 -1.27 10.97 -15.04
CA ILE A 55 -0.98 12.36 -15.42
C ILE A 55 -0.88 12.54 -16.94
N GLU A 56 -0.44 11.53 -17.68
CA GLU A 56 -0.31 11.54 -19.14
C GLU A 56 -1.65 11.71 -19.85
N ALA A 57 -2.77 11.39 -19.20
CA ALA A 57 -4.12 11.59 -19.69
C ALA A 57 -4.77 12.90 -19.18
N PHE A 58 -4.06 13.68 -18.37
CA PHE A 58 -4.58 14.92 -17.81
C PHE A 58 -4.46 16.08 -18.82
N HIS A 59 -5.56 16.80 -18.98
CA HIS A 59 -5.60 17.99 -19.83
C HIS A 59 -6.16 19.18 -19.04
N SER A 60 -5.53 20.33 -19.20
CA SER A 60 -5.98 21.58 -18.58
C SER A 60 -5.55 22.77 -19.42
N ASP A 61 -6.44 23.74 -19.58
CA ASP A 61 -6.12 25.05 -20.15
C ASP A 61 -5.48 25.99 -19.11
N GLN A 62 -5.49 25.60 -17.85
CA GLN A 62 -4.84 26.34 -16.76
C GLN A 62 -3.37 25.96 -16.65
N GLN A 63 -2.53 26.97 -16.43
CA GLN A 63 -1.17 26.79 -15.95
C GLN A 63 -1.13 26.86 -14.42
N PHE A 64 -0.11 26.24 -13.84
CA PHE A 64 0.05 26.09 -12.40
C PHE A 64 1.32 26.78 -11.92
N ASP A 65 1.22 27.60 -10.86
CA ASP A 65 2.38 28.24 -10.22
C ASP A 65 3.26 27.22 -9.48
N LEU A 66 2.65 26.13 -9.03
CA LEU A 66 3.34 25.02 -8.38
C LEU A 66 2.80 23.68 -8.89
N ILE A 67 3.71 22.85 -9.37
CA ILE A 67 3.45 21.45 -9.62
C ILE A 67 4.29 20.65 -8.62
N ALA A 68 3.65 19.78 -7.85
CA ALA A 68 4.32 18.94 -6.88
C ALA A 68 3.99 17.46 -7.11
N SER A 69 4.95 16.60 -6.84
CA SER A 69 4.72 15.16 -6.74
C SER A 69 5.56 14.57 -5.61
N VAL A 70 4.91 13.75 -4.79
CA VAL A 70 5.55 13.05 -3.67
C VAL A 70 5.33 11.55 -3.88
N TYR A 71 6.37 10.87 -4.37
CA TYR A 71 6.34 9.43 -4.69
C TYR A 71 5.20 9.04 -5.63
N GLY A 72 4.98 9.83 -6.70
CA GLY A 72 3.89 9.62 -7.65
C GLY A 72 4.31 9.69 -9.11
N LEU A 73 5.02 10.74 -9.51
CA LEU A 73 5.36 10.98 -10.93
C LEU A 73 6.23 9.86 -11.52
N GLU A 74 7.13 9.29 -10.75
CA GLU A 74 8.03 8.21 -11.19
C GLU A 74 7.32 6.94 -11.64
N TYR A 75 6.04 6.76 -11.26
CA TYR A 75 5.19 5.65 -11.70
C TYR A 75 4.54 5.90 -13.07
N SER A 76 4.66 7.12 -13.62
CA SER A 76 4.16 7.47 -14.95
C SER A 76 5.25 7.30 -16.02
N PRO A 77 4.88 7.23 -17.32
CA PRO A 77 5.83 7.29 -18.43
C PRO A 77 6.45 8.69 -18.51
N LEU A 78 7.65 8.86 -17.92
CA LEU A 78 8.30 10.16 -17.73
C LEU A 78 8.61 10.89 -19.05
N ASP A 79 8.85 10.16 -20.14
CA ASP A 79 9.03 10.70 -21.49
C ASP A 79 7.78 11.44 -22.01
N GLN A 80 6.61 11.11 -21.53
CA GLN A 80 5.35 11.77 -21.84
C GLN A 80 4.95 12.79 -20.76
N SER A 81 5.13 12.42 -19.50
CA SER A 81 4.66 13.22 -18.37
C SER A 81 5.48 14.49 -18.15
N LEU A 82 6.82 14.45 -18.30
CA LEU A 82 7.67 15.62 -18.08
C LEU A 82 7.41 16.75 -19.10
N PRO A 83 7.30 16.49 -20.43
CA PRO A 83 6.91 17.53 -21.38
C PRO A 83 5.54 18.13 -21.06
N LEU A 84 4.55 17.29 -20.71
CA LEU A 84 3.23 17.77 -20.32
C LEU A 84 3.29 18.68 -19.09
N LEU A 85 4.03 18.30 -18.04
CA LEU A 85 4.18 19.13 -16.84
C LEU A 85 4.86 20.46 -17.15
N LYS A 86 5.82 20.49 -18.08
CA LYS A 86 6.47 21.72 -18.54
C LYS A 86 5.45 22.66 -19.20
N ASP A 87 4.54 22.14 -20.03
CA ASP A 87 3.50 22.95 -20.69
C ASP A 87 2.44 23.45 -19.72
N LEU A 88 2.17 22.68 -18.66
CA LEU A 88 1.25 23.05 -17.59
C LEU A 88 1.84 24.03 -16.56
N LEU A 89 3.16 24.23 -16.57
CA LEU A 89 3.83 25.11 -15.62
C LEU A 89 3.71 26.57 -16.06
N ALA A 90 3.30 27.46 -15.19
CA ALA A 90 3.28 28.89 -15.44
C ALA A 90 4.70 29.44 -15.67
N PRO A 91 4.89 30.58 -16.38
CA PRO A 91 6.22 31.11 -16.73
C PRO A 91 7.17 31.31 -15.53
N SER A 92 6.64 31.55 -14.35
CA SER A 92 7.43 31.67 -13.09
C SER A 92 7.14 30.56 -12.12
N GLY A 93 6.49 29.49 -12.60
CA GLY A 93 6.08 28.37 -11.78
C GLY A 93 7.25 27.47 -11.35
N GLN A 94 7.01 26.64 -10.36
CA GLN A 94 7.98 25.72 -9.80
C GLN A 94 7.49 24.27 -9.92
N LEU A 95 8.42 23.37 -10.26
CA LEU A 95 8.21 21.93 -10.25
C LEU A 95 9.00 21.30 -9.11
N ASN A 96 8.31 20.74 -8.12
CA ASN A 96 8.91 20.12 -6.95
C ASN A 96 8.62 18.60 -6.96
N LEU A 97 9.67 17.80 -7.11
CA LEU A 97 9.57 16.34 -7.19
C LEU A 97 10.31 15.68 -6.03
N LEU A 98 9.62 14.82 -5.30
CA LEU A 98 10.21 13.86 -4.37
C LEU A 98 9.96 12.47 -4.93
N MET A 99 11.02 11.78 -5.32
CA MET A 99 10.96 10.50 -6.04
C MET A 99 11.76 9.42 -5.31
N HIS A 100 11.44 8.16 -5.55
CA HIS A 100 12.25 7.05 -5.08
C HIS A 100 13.64 7.09 -5.72
N HIS A 101 14.68 6.99 -4.91
CA HIS A 101 16.08 6.99 -5.33
C HIS A 101 16.70 5.62 -5.10
N SER A 102 17.47 5.10 -6.07
CA SER A 102 18.06 3.76 -6.04
C SER A 102 19.00 3.52 -4.85
N GLY A 103 19.69 4.57 -4.38
CA GLY A 103 20.56 4.53 -3.19
C GLY A 103 19.84 4.99 -1.90
N SER A 104 18.52 5.06 -1.86
CA SER A 104 17.80 5.42 -0.64
C SER A 104 17.60 4.23 0.29
N VAL A 105 17.56 4.48 1.60
CA VAL A 105 17.27 3.46 2.62
C VAL A 105 15.92 2.75 2.33
N ILE A 106 14.93 3.48 1.81
CA ILE A 106 13.62 2.92 1.47
C ILE A 106 13.77 1.87 0.36
N THR A 107 14.54 2.18 -0.69
CA THR A 107 14.77 1.26 -1.82
C THR A 107 15.59 0.04 -1.37
N GLU A 108 16.64 0.25 -0.58
CA GLU A 108 17.44 -0.85 -0.01
C GLU A 108 16.59 -1.80 0.86
N MET A 109 15.74 -1.24 1.73
CA MET A 109 14.81 -2.02 2.54
C MET A 109 13.78 -2.77 1.68
N SER A 110 13.30 -2.16 0.60
CA SER A 110 12.36 -2.79 -0.33
C SER A 110 12.99 -3.97 -1.08
N VAL A 111 14.23 -3.82 -1.53
CA VAL A 111 15.00 -4.91 -2.15
C VAL A 111 15.18 -6.07 -1.18
N LYS A 112 15.55 -5.78 0.08
CA LYS A 112 15.67 -6.80 1.11
C LYS A 112 14.34 -7.51 1.35
N ALA A 113 13.25 -6.74 1.53
CA ALA A 113 11.91 -7.28 1.77
C ALA A 113 11.43 -8.20 0.64
N LEU A 114 11.76 -7.90 -0.63
CA LEU A 114 11.40 -8.76 -1.77
C LEU A 114 11.94 -10.18 -1.65
N GLY A 115 13.13 -10.35 -1.06
CA GLY A 115 13.75 -11.65 -0.79
C GLY A 115 13.17 -12.40 0.41
N GLU A 116 12.39 -11.73 1.24
CA GLU A 116 11.85 -12.26 2.50
C GLU A 116 10.45 -12.92 2.36
N PHE A 117 9.78 -12.77 1.20
CA PHE A 117 8.49 -13.40 0.93
C PHE A 117 8.64 -14.89 0.63
N ASP A 118 8.23 -15.73 1.56
CA ASP A 118 8.15 -17.20 1.38
C ASP A 118 6.69 -17.64 1.21
N PHE A 119 6.18 -17.54 -0.01
CA PHE A 119 4.78 -17.92 -0.29
C PHE A 119 4.53 -19.41 -0.12
N ALA A 120 5.52 -20.28 -0.30
CA ALA A 120 5.34 -21.72 -0.09
C ALA A 120 5.03 -22.03 1.38
N VAL A 121 5.73 -21.37 2.30
CA VAL A 121 5.44 -21.46 3.74
C VAL A 121 4.09 -20.81 4.07
N MET A 122 3.80 -19.63 3.53
CA MET A 122 2.53 -18.94 3.77
C MET A 122 1.32 -19.77 3.31
N GLU A 123 1.35 -20.32 2.10
CA GLU A 123 0.29 -21.19 1.55
C GLU A 123 0.05 -22.42 2.41
N LYS A 124 1.12 -23.02 2.91
CA LYS A 124 1.03 -24.18 3.81
C LYS A 124 0.31 -23.81 5.12
N VAL A 125 0.63 -22.65 5.71
CA VAL A 125 -0.03 -22.19 6.93
C VAL A 125 -1.50 -21.82 6.67
N ILE A 126 -1.81 -21.20 5.52
CA ILE A 126 -3.20 -20.93 5.11
C ILE A 126 -4.00 -22.23 4.93
N ALA A 127 -3.38 -23.30 4.41
CA ALA A 127 -4.04 -24.60 4.32
C ALA A 127 -4.42 -25.13 5.72
N TYR A 128 -3.59 -24.92 6.74
CA TYR A 128 -3.94 -25.29 8.12
C TYR A 128 -5.11 -24.46 8.67
N LEU A 129 -5.18 -23.15 8.39
CA LEU A 129 -6.33 -22.32 8.78
C LEU A 129 -7.61 -22.82 8.12
N ASN A 130 -7.58 -23.14 6.83
CA ASN A 130 -8.71 -23.71 6.10
C ASN A 130 -9.15 -25.07 6.67
N GLN A 131 -8.20 -25.90 7.12
CA GLN A 131 -8.49 -27.16 7.77
C GLN A 131 -9.22 -26.95 9.12
N ILE A 132 -8.76 -25.99 9.92
CA ILE A 132 -9.43 -25.62 11.19
C ILE A 132 -10.84 -25.13 10.88
N ASP A 133 -11.02 -24.22 9.90
CA ASP A 133 -12.34 -23.68 9.55
C ASP A 133 -13.30 -24.76 9.05
N THR A 134 -12.80 -25.73 8.29
CA THR A 134 -13.57 -26.89 7.84
C THR A 134 -14.11 -27.68 9.02
N GLU A 135 -13.31 -27.91 10.06
CA GLU A 135 -13.75 -28.61 11.28
C GLU A 135 -14.75 -27.79 12.09
N ILE A 136 -14.62 -26.44 12.13
CA ILE A 136 -15.63 -25.55 12.73
C ILE A 136 -16.99 -25.74 12.04
N VAL A 137 -17.00 -25.74 10.71
CA VAL A 137 -18.23 -25.92 9.92
C VAL A 137 -18.86 -27.30 10.16
N LYS A 138 -18.08 -28.37 10.19
CA LYS A 138 -18.56 -29.73 10.46
C LYS A 138 -19.22 -29.84 11.84
N ASN A 139 -18.68 -29.14 12.83
CA ASN A 139 -19.21 -29.11 14.18
C ASN A 139 -20.27 -28.00 14.37
N LYS A 140 -20.86 -27.49 13.28
CA LYS A 140 -21.95 -26.49 13.30
C LYS A 140 -21.61 -25.23 14.12
N GLY A 141 -20.32 -24.86 14.16
CA GLY A 141 -19.82 -23.69 14.90
C GLY A 141 -19.54 -23.95 16.39
N ASP A 142 -19.67 -25.18 16.86
CA ASP A 142 -19.30 -25.53 18.24
C ASP A 142 -17.76 -25.57 18.36
N LEU A 143 -17.21 -24.50 18.93
CA LEU A 143 -15.75 -24.37 19.13
C LEU A 143 -15.21 -25.31 20.21
N ALA A 144 -16.06 -25.77 21.16
CA ALA A 144 -15.65 -26.73 22.17
C ALA A 144 -15.40 -28.10 21.55
N ALA A 145 -16.19 -28.49 20.54
CA ALA A 145 -16.00 -29.72 19.80
C ALA A 145 -14.66 -29.82 19.05
N LEU A 146 -14.01 -28.69 18.73
CA LEU A 146 -12.69 -28.69 18.09
C LEU A 146 -11.60 -29.31 18.95
N GLN A 147 -11.76 -29.31 20.29
CA GLN A 147 -10.81 -29.95 21.20
C GLN A 147 -10.77 -31.47 21.01
N HIS A 148 -11.82 -32.05 20.43
CA HIS A 148 -11.94 -33.49 20.15
C HIS A 148 -11.66 -33.83 18.70
N SER A 149 -11.47 -32.85 17.82
CA SER A 149 -11.09 -33.07 16.43
C SER A 149 -9.58 -33.22 16.27
N ALA A 150 -9.08 -34.43 16.05
CA ALA A 150 -7.66 -34.68 15.81
C ALA A 150 -7.12 -33.84 14.65
N LYS A 151 -7.93 -33.62 13.60
CA LYS A 151 -7.53 -32.78 12.44
C LYS A 151 -7.36 -31.32 12.81
N ALA A 152 -8.32 -30.76 13.60
CA ALA A 152 -8.22 -29.38 14.04
C ALA A 152 -7.02 -29.18 14.98
N GLN A 153 -6.77 -30.15 15.88
CA GLN A 153 -5.63 -30.08 16.79
C GLN A 153 -4.29 -30.13 16.05
N ALA A 154 -4.10 -31.07 15.12
CA ALA A 154 -2.89 -31.17 14.31
C ALA A 154 -2.63 -29.89 13.49
N ALA A 155 -3.66 -29.35 12.86
CA ALA A 155 -3.53 -28.07 12.11
C ALA A 155 -3.17 -26.91 13.04
N ARG A 156 -3.79 -26.82 14.23
CA ARG A 156 -3.47 -25.80 15.23
C ARG A 156 -2.02 -25.92 15.76
N GLU A 157 -1.58 -27.13 16.00
CA GLU A 157 -0.18 -27.40 16.42
C GLU A 157 0.79 -26.93 15.36
N SER A 158 0.54 -27.24 14.06
CA SER A 158 1.37 -26.77 12.95
C SER A 158 1.40 -25.24 12.83
N VAL A 159 0.27 -24.57 13.04
CA VAL A 159 0.22 -23.10 13.07
C VAL A 159 1.01 -22.54 14.26
N ASN A 160 0.86 -23.12 15.44
CA ASN A 160 1.57 -22.68 16.64
C ASN A 160 3.09 -22.88 16.49
N GLU A 161 3.51 -24.01 15.91
CA GLU A 161 4.91 -24.29 15.61
C GLU A 161 5.50 -23.23 14.66
N PHE A 162 4.82 -22.94 13.54
CA PHE A 162 5.25 -21.90 12.61
C PHE A 162 5.38 -20.53 13.31
N VAL A 163 4.34 -20.09 14.04
CA VAL A 163 4.36 -18.80 14.74
C VAL A 163 5.50 -18.76 15.77
N SER A 164 5.70 -19.85 16.51
CA SER A 164 6.78 -19.95 17.52
C SER A 164 8.15 -19.90 16.87
N GLN A 165 8.35 -20.58 15.74
CA GLN A 165 9.61 -20.55 15.00
C GLN A 165 9.97 -19.13 14.53
N VAL A 166 8.97 -18.36 14.03
CA VAL A 166 9.17 -16.99 13.58
C VAL A 166 9.40 -16.03 14.76
N MET A 167 8.57 -16.13 15.80
CA MET A 167 8.56 -15.14 16.89
C MET A 167 9.69 -15.35 17.93
N ASN A 168 10.23 -16.56 18.06
CA ASN A 168 11.31 -16.88 19.01
C ASN A 168 12.71 -16.65 18.44
N GLN A 169 12.85 -16.26 17.16
CA GLN A 169 14.14 -15.81 16.62
C GLN A 169 14.60 -14.53 17.32
N GLU A 170 15.92 -14.32 17.39
CA GLU A 170 16.48 -13.06 17.85
C GLU A 170 15.93 -11.90 16.97
N PRO A 171 15.66 -10.72 17.56
CA PRO A 171 15.05 -9.62 16.82
C PRO A 171 15.79 -9.21 15.54
N ALA A 172 17.13 -9.33 15.54
CA ALA A 172 17.95 -8.99 14.38
C ALA A 172 17.84 -10.01 13.22
N ASP A 173 17.46 -11.26 13.53
CA ASP A 173 17.40 -12.36 12.56
C ASP A 173 15.95 -12.62 12.07
N ARG A 174 14.97 -11.93 12.64
CA ARG A 174 13.57 -12.09 12.27
C ARG A 174 13.32 -11.61 10.86
N ASN A 175 12.65 -12.45 10.07
CA ASN A 175 12.06 -12.04 8.81
C ASN A 175 10.82 -11.18 9.10
N PRO A 176 10.82 -9.86 8.84
CA PRO A 176 9.70 -8.99 9.18
C PRO A 176 8.43 -9.32 8.41
N ILE A 177 8.54 -9.84 7.19
CA ILE A 177 7.38 -10.27 6.39
C ILE A 177 6.69 -11.47 7.05
N LEU A 178 7.45 -12.47 7.53
CA LEU A 178 6.88 -13.61 8.24
C LEU A 178 6.34 -13.24 9.62
N VAL A 179 6.92 -12.23 10.28
CA VAL A 179 6.36 -11.68 11.52
C VAL A 179 4.98 -11.07 11.29
N ASP A 180 4.83 -10.25 10.24
CA ASP A 180 3.55 -9.63 9.90
C ASP A 180 2.53 -10.68 9.44
N PHE A 181 2.97 -11.68 8.68
CA PHE A 181 2.15 -12.84 8.33
C PHE A 181 1.68 -13.60 9.57
N SER A 182 2.56 -13.84 10.54
CA SER A 182 2.20 -14.49 11.81
C SER A 182 1.12 -13.70 12.56
N ARG A 183 1.20 -12.37 12.57
CA ARG A 183 0.18 -11.49 13.17
C ARG A 183 -1.18 -11.61 12.45
N ALA A 184 -1.18 -11.67 11.12
CA ALA A 184 -2.39 -11.89 10.33
C ALA A 184 -3.01 -13.27 10.65
N VAL A 185 -2.20 -14.33 10.69
CA VAL A 185 -2.60 -15.68 11.08
C VAL A 185 -3.22 -15.71 12.48
N LEU A 186 -2.57 -15.08 13.46
CA LEU A 186 -3.10 -15.01 14.84
C LEU A 186 -4.41 -14.21 14.91
N THR A 187 -4.62 -13.23 14.04
CA THR A 187 -5.86 -12.45 13.98
C THR A 187 -7.05 -13.32 13.54
N TYR A 188 -6.85 -14.34 12.72
CA TYR A 188 -7.90 -15.31 12.38
C TYR A 188 -8.50 -15.94 13.62
N PHE A 189 -7.71 -16.32 14.62
CA PHE A 189 -8.22 -16.95 15.86
C PHE A 189 -9.11 -16.02 16.69
N LYS A 190 -8.99 -14.69 16.52
CA LYS A 190 -9.91 -13.72 17.12
C LYS A 190 -11.27 -13.67 16.41
N LYS A 191 -11.33 -14.21 15.19
CA LYS A 191 -12.51 -14.19 14.31
C LYS A 191 -13.32 -15.50 14.31
N LEU A 192 -12.94 -16.51 15.09
CA LEU A 192 -13.59 -17.83 15.09
C LEU A 192 -15.09 -17.82 15.34
N LYS A 193 -15.61 -16.81 16.05
CA LYS A 193 -17.04 -16.61 16.33
C LYS A 193 -17.80 -15.89 15.21
N GLN A 194 -17.10 -15.36 14.19
CA GLN A 194 -17.73 -14.67 13.07
C GLN A 194 -18.44 -15.67 12.13
N PRO A 195 -19.37 -15.19 11.28
CA PRO A 195 -19.99 -16.01 10.24
C PRO A 195 -18.94 -16.70 9.34
N LYS A 196 -19.30 -17.87 8.80
CA LYS A 196 -18.39 -18.67 7.97
C LYS A 196 -17.79 -17.88 6.80
N ASN A 197 -18.65 -17.13 6.07
CA ASN A 197 -18.21 -16.30 4.95
C ASN A 197 -17.13 -15.29 5.35
N GLU A 198 -17.34 -14.57 6.47
CA GLU A 198 -16.37 -13.58 6.96
C GLU A 198 -15.02 -14.21 7.35
N ARG A 199 -15.04 -15.41 7.92
CA ARG A 199 -13.82 -16.14 8.24
C ARG A 199 -13.06 -16.60 7.00
N LEU A 200 -13.78 -17.13 5.99
CA LEU A 200 -13.18 -17.58 4.73
C LEU A 200 -12.65 -16.41 3.91
N ASP A 201 -13.40 -15.31 3.85
CA ASP A 201 -12.98 -14.08 3.19
C ASP A 201 -11.69 -13.54 3.85
N TYR A 202 -11.61 -13.58 5.19
CA TYR A 202 -10.41 -13.19 5.89
C TYR A 202 -9.21 -14.09 5.56
N ILE A 203 -9.38 -15.44 5.59
CA ILE A 203 -8.30 -16.38 5.27
C ILE A 203 -7.79 -16.15 3.84
N SER A 204 -8.71 -16.03 2.87
CA SER A 204 -8.34 -15.81 1.45
C SER A 204 -7.69 -14.44 1.24
N GLY A 205 -8.12 -13.42 1.96
CA GLY A 205 -7.57 -12.07 1.91
C GLY A 205 -6.11 -11.99 2.36
N ILE A 206 -5.68 -12.82 3.31
CA ILE A 206 -4.29 -12.79 3.81
C ILE A 206 -3.28 -12.92 2.66
N LEU A 207 -3.37 -13.95 1.83
CA LEU A 207 -2.41 -14.15 0.73
C LEU A 207 -2.51 -13.04 -0.32
N VAL A 208 -3.72 -12.56 -0.62
CA VAL A 208 -3.94 -11.44 -1.55
C VAL A 208 -3.21 -10.19 -1.07
N ASP A 209 -3.29 -9.88 0.23
CA ASP A 209 -2.62 -8.72 0.84
C ASP A 209 -1.09 -8.85 0.77
N PHE A 210 -0.54 -10.06 1.00
CA PHE A 210 0.91 -10.29 0.91
C PHE A 210 1.41 -10.29 -0.53
N HIS A 211 0.66 -10.81 -1.51
CA HIS A 211 0.97 -10.66 -2.93
C HIS A 211 0.97 -9.20 -3.36
N SER A 212 -0.06 -8.44 -2.96
CA SER A 212 -0.16 -6.99 -3.22
C SER A 212 0.98 -6.21 -2.57
N SER A 213 1.41 -6.61 -1.36
CA SER A 213 2.54 -5.99 -0.66
C SER A 213 3.85 -6.26 -1.40
N LYS A 214 4.10 -7.50 -1.85
CA LYS A 214 5.28 -7.82 -2.66
C LYS A 214 5.32 -7.01 -3.94
N GLU A 215 4.18 -6.89 -4.61
CA GLU A 215 4.08 -6.11 -5.85
C GLU A 215 4.38 -4.61 -5.60
N ARG A 216 3.89 -4.03 -4.50
CA ARG A 216 4.24 -2.64 -4.12
C ARG A 216 5.74 -2.46 -3.89
N PHE A 217 6.40 -3.37 -3.16
CA PHE A 217 7.86 -3.30 -3.00
C PHE A 217 8.60 -3.40 -4.34
N ARG A 218 8.15 -4.29 -5.24
CA ARG A 218 8.73 -4.43 -6.56
C ARG A 218 8.60 -3.12 -7.36
N GLN A 219 7.41 -2.54 -7.41
CA GLN A 219 7.16 -1.27 -8.10
C GLN A 219 8.03 -0.14 -7.55
N MET A 220 8.18 -0.02 -6.22
CA MET A 220 9.05 0.99 -5.60
C MET A 220 10.51 0.83 -6.03
N VAL A 221 11.00 -0.41 -6.17
CA VAL A 221 12.36 -0.69 -6.65
C VAL A 221 12.49 -0.38 -8.14
N ASP A 222 11.51 -0.79 -8.94
CA ASP A 222 11.53 -0.65 -10.41
C ASP A 222 11.50 0.82 -10.87
N VAL A 223 10.82 1.70 -10.11
CA VAL A 223 10.71 3.13 -10.46
C VAL A 223 11.80 4.00 -9.81
N ALA A 224 12.61 3.45 -8.92
CA ALA A 224 13.65 4.20 -8.23
C ALA A 224 14.71 4.71 -9.21
N ARG A 225 15.03 6.01 -9.14
CA ARG A 225 15.93 6.70 -10.06
C ARG A 225 17.34 6.77 -9.51
N SER A 226 18.33 6.63 -10.41
CA SER A 226 19.74 6.85 -10.11
C SER A 226 20.08 8.34 -10.17
N ASP A 227 21.24 8.71 -9.60
CA ASP A 227 21.78 10.07 -9.72
C ASP A 227 21.93 10.52 -11.18
N GLN A 228 22.33 9.61 -12.06
CA GLN A 228 22.48 9.92 -13.48
C GLN A 228 21.14 10.28 -14.13
N GLU A 229 20.09 9.48 -13.94
CA GLU A 229 18.76 9.74 -14.48
C GLU A 229 18.18 11.07 -13.94
N ILE A 230 18.41 11.37 -12.63
CA ILE A 230 17.98 12.63 -12.04
C ILE A 230 18.69 13.83 -12.69
N GLN A 231 19.98 13.71 -13.04
CA GLN A 231 20.68 14.80 -13.73
C GLN A 231 20.16 15.02 -15.16
N GLU A 232 19.73 13.97 -15.85
CA GLU A 232 19.12 14.07 -17.19
C GLU A 232 17.79 14.83 -17.16
N PHE A 233 17.01 14.74 -16.07
CA PHE A 233 15.75 15.49 -15.91
C PHE A 233 15.95 17.00 -15.69
N LYS A 234 17.17 17.46 -15.34
CA LYS A 234 17.47 18.87 -15.08
C LYS A 234 17.90 19.63 -16.34
N GLN A 235 18.07 18.94 -17.45
CA GLN A 235 18.44 19.52 -18.74
C GLN A 235 17.21 19.85 -19.58
#